data_06f265c2489bb03095398d02305da00e
#
_entry.id   06f265c2489bb03095398d02305da00e
#
_cell.length_a   1.000
_cell.length_b   1.000
_cell.length_c   1.000
_cell.angle_alpha   90.00
_cell.angle_beta   90.00
_cell.angle_gamma   90.00
#
_symmetry.space_group_name_H-M   'P 1'
#
loop_
_entity.id
_entity.type
_entity.pdbx_description
1 polymer ?
#
loop_
_entity_poly.entity_id
_entity_poly.type
_entity_poly.pdbx_seq_one_letter_code
_entity_poly.pdbx_strand_id
1 'polypeptide(L)'
;MPLMNQRPSGPLIALSTDFIRAKEYFEAIVASSGDLICTTDFRGRVLYFSPGAEAMLGLSAERAMGRPAHQFYAEGRLAAETIMRLLRESPEGRVHNHEMRLKASGDRILHVSMSASYLKDARGRVIGTLGIAKDITERVELERQLREMTRTDDLTGLYNQRHFHARLREEIARARRQGEPLSMVVFDLDGFKQVNDRRGHLEGDRILQAFASAICDSVRREVDLPFRYGGDEFVLLLPGTTAVRAARVARRIVTATAPLAKVGVTASWGVSRLPASGDASEFVRAADSAMYKMKSSRAGRAGRAGARRRGTDVARAYSKRRSLSTSGRERLSSPHGAGAHHR
;
A
#
# COMPACT_ATOMS: atom_id res chain seq x y z
N MET A 1 -73.15 3.60 46.53
CA MET A 1 -72.77 3.09 45.18
C MET A 1 -71.76 4.02 44.55
N PRO A 2 -70.49 3.62 44.36
CA PRO A 2 -69.52 4.46 43.72
C PRO A 2 -69.48 4.16 42.21
N LEU A 3 -69.54 5.22 41.41
CA LEU A 3 -69.41 5.19 39.96
C LEU A 3 -67.98 4.76 39.59
N MET A 4 -67.88 3.62 38.92
CA MET A 4 -66.69 3.09 38.27
C MET A 4 -66.32 4.03 37.09
N ASN A 5 -65.21 4.73 37.25
CA ASN A 5 -64.59 5.54 36.23
C ASN A 5 -63.83 4.60 35.24
N GLN A 6 -64.50 4.15 34.21
CA GLN A 6 -63.86 3.42 33.07
C GLN A 6 -63.06 4.42 32.24
N ARG A 7 -61.72 4.36 32.34
CA ARG A 7 -60.85 5.05 31.41
C ARG A 7 -60.95 4.31 30.05
N PRO A 8 -61.19 5.00 28.95
CA PRO A 8 -61.16 4.38 27.63
C PRO A 8 -59.70 4.08 27.27
N SER A 9 -59.30 2.80 27.30
CA SER A 9 -58.11 2.29 26.70
C SER A 9 -58.35 2.27 25.17
N GLY A 10 -58.13 3.39 24.53
CA GLY A 10 -58.33 3.48 23.07
C GLY A 10 -57.17 2.83 22.28
N PRO A 11 -57.41 2.35 21.06
CA PRO A 11 -56.42 1.72 20.18
C PRO A 11 -55.22 2.60 19.86
N LEU A 12 -55.34 3.91 20.01
CA LEU A 12 -54.24 4.88 19.88
C LEU A 12 -53.15 4.76 20.95
N ILE A 13 -53.49 4.38 22.20
CA ILE A 13 -52.51 4.20 23.27
C ILE A 13 -51.74 2.90 23.07
N ALA A 14 -52.38 1.82 22.62
CA ALA A 14 -51.70 0.57 22.28
C ALA A 14 -50.73 0.76 21.12
N LEU A 15 -51.12 1.42 20.02
CA LEU A 15 -50.27 1.75 18.88
C LEU A 15 -49.06 2.61 19.26
N SER A 16 -49.23 3.57 20.18
CA SER A 16 -48.12 4.41 20.65
C SER A 16 -47.12 3.62 21.49
N THR A 17 -47.61 2.68 22.32
CA THR A 17 -46.75 1.81 23.17
C THR A 17 -45.94 0.82 22.31
N ASP A 18 -46.54 0.22 21.29
CA ASP A 18 -45.87 -0.69 20.36
C ASP A 18 -44.80 0.05 19.51
N PHE A 19 -45.08 1.28 19.10
CA PHE A 19 -44.14 2.12 18.38
C PHE A 19 -42.94 2.48 19.27
N ILE A 20 -43.18 2.86 20.53
CA ILE A 20 -42.10 3.20 21.49
C ILE A 20 -41.21 1.98 21.72
N ARG A 21 -41.80 0.80 21.95
CA ARG A 21 -41.05 -0.44 22.14
C ARG A 21 -40.23 -0.82 20.91
N ALA A 22 -40.78 -0.70 19.72
CA ALA A 22 -40.08 -0.98 18.48
C ALA A 22 -38.90 -0.05 18.28
N LYS A 23 -39.07 1.25 18.62
CA LYS A 23 -37.99 2.24 18.59
C LYS A 23 -36.90 1.90 19.58
N GLU A 24 -37.24 1.64 20.85
CA GLU A 24 -36.28 1.28 21.91
C GLU A 24 -35.50 0.01 21.53
N TYR A 25 -36.18 -0.98 20.97
CA TYR A 25 -35.53 -2.24 20.52
C TYR A 25 -34.57 -1.99 19.36
N PHE A 26 -34.95 -1.16 18.39
CA PHE A 26 -34.08 -0.77 17.29
C PHE A 26 -32.84 0.00 17.80
N GLU A 27 -33.06 0.98 18.70
CA GLU A 27 -31.97 1.75 19.30
C GLU A 27 -31.01 0.85 20.10
N ALA A 28 -31.54 -0.14 20.83
CA ALA A 28 -30.72 -1.09 21.57
C ALA A 28 -29.89 -1.99 20.64
N ILE A 29 -30.47 -2.48 19.53
CA ILE A 29 -29.73 -3.27 18.52
C ILE A 29 -28.59 -2.45 17.94
N VAL A 30 -28.87 -1.24 17.51
CA VAL A 30 -27.86 -0.39 16.88
C VAL A 30 -26.80 0.06 17.89
N ALA A 31 -27.20 0.34 19.14
CA ALA A 31 -26.27 0.71 20.21
C ALA A 31 -25.36 -0.45 20.63
N SER A 32 -25.83 -1.70 20.50
CA SER A 32 -25.00 -2.88 20.79
C SER A 32 -23.96 -3.18 19.70
N SER A 33 -24.09 -2.59 18.52
CA SER A 33 -23.11 -2.72 17.45
C SER A 33 -21.96 -1.76 17.66
N GLY A 34 -20.73 -2.26 17.71
CA GLY A 34 -19.51 -1.45 17.69
C GLY A 34 -19.20 -0.83 16.32
N ASP A 35 -19.92 -1.24 15.27
CA ASP A 35 -19.72 -0.74 13.91
C ASP A 35 -20.29 0.68 13.74
N LEU A 36 -19.67 1.44 12.86
CA LEU A 36 -20.26 2.69 12.40
C LEU A 36 -21.51 2.38 11.59
N ILE A 37 -22.65 2.93 12.02
CA ILE A 37 -23.91 2.91 11.27
C ILE A 37 -24.34 4.35 11.05
N CYS A 38 -24.49 4.74 9.78
CA CYS A 38 -24.87 6.09 9.38
C CYS A 38 -25.91 6.04 8.29
N THR A 39 -26.95 6.84 8.39
CA THR A 39 -27.88 7.07 7.27
C THR A 39 -27.80 8.50 6.78
N THR A 40 -28.08 8.68 5.49
CA THR A 40 -28.14 10.02 4.88
C THR A 40 -29.46 10.25 4.16
N ASP A 41 -29.78 11.50 3.91
CA ASP A 41 -30.81 11.89 2.96
C ASP A 41 -30.34 11.70 1.51
N PHE A 42 -31.20 12.00 0.54
CA PHE A 42 -30.89 11.95 -0.89
C PHE A 42 -29.81 12.97 -1.34
N ARG A 43 -29.48 13.97 -0.50
CA ARG A 43 -28.41 14.96 -0.71
C ARG A 43 -27.10 14.54 -0.04
N GLY A 44 -27.06 13.36 0.60
CA GLY A 44 -25.89 12.83 1.31
C GLY A 44 -25.65 13.49 2.67
N ARG A 45 -26.66 14.15 3.28
CA ARG A 45 -26.55 14.72 4.63
C ARG A 45 -26.93 13.67 5.67
N VAL A 46 -26.16 13.60 6.73
CA VAL A 46 -26.35 12.65 7.82
C VAL A 46 -27.70 12.88 8.51
N LEU A 47 -28.52 11.83 8.58
CA LEU A 47 -29.81 11.78 9.28
C LEU A 47 -29.75 10.93 10.54
N TYR A 48 -28.85 9.95 10.59
CA TYR A 48 -28.64 9.11 11.75
C TYR A 48 -27.16 8.78 11.88
N PHE A 49 -26.66 8.74 13.10
CA PHE A 49 -25.28 8.46 13.43
C PHE A 49 -25.23 7.64 14.72
N SER A 50 -24.77 6.37 14.65
CA SER A 50 -24.82 5.43 15.76
C SER A 50 -23.78 5.75 16.85
N PRO A 51 -23.97 5.24 18.07
CA PRO A 51 -22.95 5.30 19.10
C PRO A 51 -21.61 4.67 18.67
N GLY A 52 -21.65 3.58 17.89
CA GLY A 52 -20.44 3.00 17.25
C GLY A 52 -19.74 3.98 16.32
N ALA A 53 -20.50 4.80 15.57
CA ALA A 53 -19.94 5.85 14.72
C ALA A 53 -19.29 6.97 15.54
N GLU A 54 -19.90 7.37 16.64
CA GLU A 54 -19.33 8.37 17.58
C GLU A 54 -17.99 7.87 18.15
N ALA A 55 -17.97 6.64 18.65
CA ALA A 55 -16.77 6.03 19.21
C ALA A 55 -15.65 5.90 18.15
N MET A 56 -15.99 5.42 16.95
CA MET A 56 -15.04 5.19 15.87
C MET A 56 -14.43 6.50 15.35
N LEU A 57 -15.26 7.50 15.06
CA LEU A 57 -14.82 8.77 14.50
C LEU A 57 -14.39 9.81 15.54
N GLY A 58 -14.72 9.61 16.82
CA GLY A 58 -14.46 10.57 17.89
C GLY A 58 -15.24 11.87 17.70
N LEU A 59 -16.46 11.78 17.16
CA LEU A 59 -17.35 12.91 16.86
C LEU A 59 -18.76 12.58 17.34
N SER A 60 -19.38 13.48 18.11
CA SER A 60 -20.75 13.27 18.60
C SER A 60 -21.78 13.30 17.45
N ALA A 61 -22.89 12.56 17.62
CA ALA A 61 -23.98 12.54 16.66
C ALA A 61 -24.53 13.96 16.39
N GLU A 62 -24.65 14.79 17.43
CA GLU A 62 -25.08 16.18 17.31
C GLU A 62 -24.23 16.99 16.33
N ARG A 63 -22.92 16.77 16.36
CA ARG A 63 -21.96 17.41 15.45
C ARG A 63 -21.95 16.80 14.05
N ALA A 64 -22.35 15.56 13.91
CA ALA A 64 -22.40 14.84 12.63
C ALA A 64 -23.70 15.13 11.87
N MET A 65 -24.82 15.26 12.57
CA MET A 65 -26.15 15.46 11.98
C MET A 65 -26.21 16.64 11.02
N GLY A 66 -26.87 16.44 9.88
CA GLY A 66 -27.02 17.44 8.82
C GLY A 66 -25.77 17.76 8.00
N ARG A 67 -24.59 17.26 8.42
CA ARG A 67 -23.35 17.44 7.66
C ARG A 67 -23.29 16.48 6.47
N PRO A 68 -22.63 16.88 5.37
CA PRO A 68 -22.40 15.98 4.25
C PRO A 68 -21.48 14.82 4.66
N ALA A 69 -21.92 13.56 4.44
CA ALA A 69 -21.17 12.36 4.84
C ALA A 69 -19.77 12.29 4.21
N HIS A 70 -19.57 12.86 3.01
CA HIS A 70 -18.25 12.87 2.36
C HIS A 70 -17.17 13.60 3.16
N GLN A 71 -17.53 14.43 4.16
CA GLN A 71 -16.56 15.10 5.04
C GLN A 71 -15.84 14.11 5.97
N PHE A 72 -16.43 12.95 6.20
CA PHE A 72 -15.83 11.88 7.02
C PHE A 72 -14.96 10.92 6.18
N TYR A 73 -14.92 11.05 4.86
CA TYR A 73 -14.07 10.23 3.99
C TYR A 73 -12.70 10.90 3.83
N ALA A 74 -11.62 10.11 3.88
CA ALA A 74 -10.28 10.64 3.71
C ALA A 74 -10.08 11.29 2.33
N GLU A 75 -10.66 10.69 1.27
CA GLU A 75 -10.66 11.20 -0.09
C GLU A 75 -11.84 12.15 -0.39
N GLY A 76 -12.62 12.49 0.62
CA GLY A 76 -13.70 13.46 0.50
C GLY A 76 -14.77 13.08 -0.53
N ARG A 77 -15.08 14.01 -1.44
CA ARG A 77 -16.11 13.82 -2.47
C ARG A 77 -15.81 12.68 -3.43
N LEU A 78 -14.55 12.46 -3.75
CA LEU A 78 -14.14 11.40 -4.68
C LEU A 78 -14.55 10.00 -4.17
N ALA A 79 -14.37 9.74 -2.87
CA ALA A 79 -14.83 8.50 -2.26
C ALA A 79 -16.36 8.37 -2.28
N ALA A 80 -17.09 9.47 -2.01
CA ALA A 80 -18.54 9.47 -2.08
C ALA A 80 -19.05 9.17 -3.49
N GLU A 81 -18.46 9.78 -4.51
CA GLU A 81 -18.80 9.52 -5.92
C GLU A 81 -18.53 8.08 -6.31
N THR A 82 -17.43 7.49 -5.80
CA THR A 82 -17.11 6.07 -6.02
C THR A 82 -18.17 5.16 -5.41
N ILE A 83 -18.57 5.38 -4.16
CA ILE A 83 -19.64 4.59 -3.51
C ILE A 83 -20.96 4.75 -4.26
N MET A 84 -21.33 5.98 -4.64
CA MET A 84 -22.58 6.22 -5.39
C MET A 84 -22.56 5.60 -6.78
N ARG A 85 -21.42 5.52 -7.44
CA ARG A 85 -21.26 4.81 -8.70
C ARG A 85 -21.44 3.30 -8.50
N LEU A 86 -20.76 2.71 -7.53
CA LEU A 86 -20.90 1.28 -7.20
C LEU A 86 -22.33 0.89 -6.85
N LEU A 87 -23.04 1.73 -6.09
CA LEU A 87 -24.47 1.53 -5.77
C LEU A 87 -25.35 1.53 -7.02
N ARG A 88 -25.08 2.41 -8.01
CA ARG A 88 -25.83 2.47 -9.27
C ARG A 88 -25.53 1.30 -10.20
N GLU A 89 -24.29 0.85 -10.22
CA GLU A 89 -23.84 -0.27 -11.06
C GLU A 89 -24.27 -1.63 -10.49
N SER A 90 -24.55 -1.71 -9.18
CA SER A 90 -25.02 -2.92 -8.52
C SER A 90 -26.47 -3.20 -8.87
N PRO A 91 -26.83 -4.41 -9.37
CA PRO A 91 -28.21 -4.79 -9.65
C PRO A 91 -29.13 -4.71 -8.43
N GLU A 92 -28.59 -4.97 -7.24
CA GLU A 92 -29.31 -4.94 -5.98
C GLU A 92 -29.32 -3.56 -5.31
N GLY A 93 -28.56 -2.58 -5.85
CA GLY A 93 -28.36 -1.27 -5.24
C GLY A 93 -27.62 -1.36 -3.91
N ARG A 94 -26.67 -2.29 -3.80
CA ARG A 94 -25.87 -2.56 -2.60
C ARG A 94 -24.38 -2.66 -2.94
N VAL A 95 -23.55 -2.24 -1.99
CA VAL A 95 -22.09 -2.41 -2.01
C VAL A 95 -21.73 -3.19 -0.74
N HIS A 96 -20.89 -4.20 -0.88
CA HIS A 96 -20.44 -5.01 0.23
C HIS A 96 -18.92 -4.92 0.40
N ASN A 97 -18.47 -4.77 1.64
CA ASN A 97 -17.06 -4.89 2.02
C ASN A 97 -16.07 -4.06 1.17
N HIS A 98 -16.47 -2.87 0.77
CA HIS A 98 -15.59 -1.95 0.06
C HIS A 98 -14.59 -1.32 1.03
N GLU A 99 -13.31 -1.63 0.86
CA GLU A 99 -12.27 -1.06 1.70
C GLU A 99 -12.02 0.39 1.34
N MET A 100 -12.07 1.27 2.33
CA MET A 100 -11.84 2.69 2.17
C MET A 100 -11.28 3.32 3.44
N ARG A 101 -10.98 4.61 3.42
CA ARG A 101 -10.43 5.32 4.56
C ARG A 101 -11.39 6.39 5.07
N LEU A 102 -11.56 6.44 6.39
CA LEU A 102 -12.32 7.49 7.06
C LEU A 102 -11.38 8.43 7.82
N LYS A 103 -11.81 9.68 7.91
CA LYS A 103 -11.14 10.71 8.70
C LYS A 103 -11.86 10.85 10.04
N ALA A 104 -11.18 10.48 11.13
CA ALA A 104 -11.64 10.66 12.49
C ALA A 104 -11.11 11.97 13.08
N SER A 105 -11.55 12.34 14.28
CA SER A 105 -11.08 13.52 15.00
C SER A 105 -9.57 13.42 15.26
N GLY A 106 -8.89 14.59 15.31
CA GLY A 106 -7.43 14.65 15.47
C GLY A 106 -6.64 14.21 14.22
N ASP A 107 -7.23 14.35 13.02
CA ASP A 107 -6.63 13.95 11.73
C ASP A 107 -6.25 12.45 11.61
N ARG A 108 -6.79 11.63 12.52
CA ARG A 108 -6.58 10.18 12.51
C ARG A 108 -7.28 9.57 11.30
N ILE A 109 -6.57 8.73 10.55
CA ILE A 109 -7.11 7.97 9.42
C ILE A 109 -7.39 6.54 9.87
N LEU A 110 -8.60 6.07 9.61
CA LEU A 110 -9.04 4.71 9.88
C LEU A 110 -9.23 3.97 8.57
N HIS A 111 -8.80 2.72 8.52
CA HIS A 111 -9.14 1.80 7.46
C HIS A 111 -10.43 1.09 7.81
N VAL A 112 -11.42 1.15 6.92
CA VAL A 112 -12.73 0.52 7.17
C VAL A 112 -13.18 -0.33 6.00
N SER A 113 -13.94 -1.39 6.33
CA SER A 113 -14.72 -2.16 5.37
C SER A 113 -16.15 -1.63 5.38
N MET A 114 -16.54 -0.94 4.29
CA MET A 114 -17.81 -0.25 4.15
C MET A 114 -18.79 -1.09 3.35
N SER A 115 -20.00 -1.28 3.90
CA SER A 115 -21.17 -1.76 3.16
C SER A 115 -22.18 -0.62 3.06
N ALA A 116 -22.75 -0.42 1.87
CA ALA A 116 -23.70 0.64 1.62
C ALA A 116 -24.92 0.12 0.86
N SER A 117 -26.09 0.72 1.09
CA SER A 117 -27.31 0.41 0.36
C SER A 117 -28.24 1.63 0.25
N TYR A 118 -29.10 1.62 -0.76
CA TYR A 118 -30.19 2.60 -0.81
C TYR A 118 -31.24 2.29 0.24
N LEU A 119 -31.70 3.34 0.96
CA LEU A 119 -32.91 3.29 1.77
C LEU A 119 -34.11 3.66 0.88
N LYS A 120 -35.15 2.81 0.91
CA LYS A 120 -36.35 2.99 0.10
C LYS A 120 -37.58 3.11 1.01
N ASP A 121 -38.53 3.97 0.63
CA ASP A 121 -39.82 4.05 1.29
C ASP A 121 -40.73 2.84 0.92
N ALA A 122 -41.93 2.79 1.52
CA ALA A 122 -42.90 1.74 1.24
C ALA A 122 -43.38 1.67 -0.24
N ARG A 123 -43.11 2.72 -1.00
CA ARG A 123 -43.40 2.81 -2.45
C ARG A 123 -42.19 2.48 -3.32
N GLY A 124 -41.06 2.04 -2.72
CA GLY A 124 -39.85 1.71 -3.43
C GLY A 124 -39.00 2.92 -3.87
N ARG A 125 -39.36 4.15 -3.49
CA ARG A 125 -38.61 5.35 -3.87
C ARG A 125 -37.40 5.49 -2.93
N VAL A 126 -36.23 5.81 -3.50
CA VAL A 126 -35.01 6.06 -2.72
C VAL A 126 -35.18 7.35 -1.91
N ILE A 127 -35.05 7.22 -0.59
CA ILE A 127 -35.16 8.31 0.36
C ILE A 127 -33.81 8.69 0.98
N GLY A 128 -32.78 7.86 0.76
CA GLY A 128 -31.44 8.08 1.28
C GLY A 128 -30.53 6.88 1.10
N THR A 129 -29.46 6.84 1.88
CA THR A 129 -28.52 5.72 1.93
C THR A 129 -28.27 5.26 3.37
N LEU A 130 -28.00 3.97 3.53
CA LEU A 130 -27.45 3.37 4.75
C LEU A 130 -26.00 3.01 4.46
N GLY A 131 -25.09 3.43 5.35
CA GLY A 131 -23.69 3.00 5.39
C GLY A 131 -23.41 2.28 6.70
N ILE A 132 -22.77 1.13 6.61
CA ILE A 132 -22.24 0.37 7.75
C ILE A 132 -20.76 0.17 7.52
N ALA A 133 -19.92 0.59 8.46
CA ALA A 133 -18.48 0.44 8.34
C ALA A 133 -17.89 -0.24 9.57
N LYS A 134 -17.10 -1.27 9.32
CA LYS A 134 -16.31 -1.97 10.33
C LYS A 134 -14.87 -1.45 10.31
N ASP A 135 -14.32 -1.13 11.46
CA ASP A 135 -12.89 -0.77 11.59
C ASP A 135 -12.03 -2.01 11.33
N ILE A 136 -11.14 -1.90 10.35
CA ILE A 136 -10.16 -2.94 9.99
C ILE A 136 -8.72 -2.42 10.11
N THR A 137 -8.52 -1.31 10.82
CA THR A 137 -7.21 -0.66 10.93
C THR A 137 -6.18 -1.59 11.56
N GLU A 138 -6.53 -2.28 12.64
CA GLU A 138 -5.66 -3.25 13.29
C GLU A 138 -5.29 -4.41 12.35
N ARG A 139 -6.29 -4.95 11.61
CA ARG A 139 -6.05 -6.01 10.62
C ARG A 139 -5.06 -5.56 9.55
N VAL A 140 -5.27 -4.39 8.95
CA VAL A 140 -4.39 -3.83 7.90
C VAL A 140 -2.98 -3.59 8.45
N GLU A 141 -2.86 -3.12 9.69
CA GLU A 141 -1.56 -2.88 10.33
C GLU A 141 -0.83 -4.20 10.63
N LEU A 142 -1.52 -5.22 11.15
CA LEU A 142 -0.94 -6.55 11.39
C LEU A 142 -0.50 -7.21 10.07
N GLU A 143 -1.30 -7.13 9.03
CA GLU A 143 -0.93 -7.62 7.70
C GLU A 143 0.30 -6.88 7.15
N ARG A 144 0.38 -5.55 7.38
CA ARG A 144 1.54 -4.74 7.03
C ARG A 144 2.79 -5.20 7.80
N GLN A 145 2.68 -5.42 9.11
CA GLN A 145 3.79 -5.90 9.95
C GLN A 145 4.25 -7.30 9.52
N LEU A 146 3.32 -8.22 9.22
CA LEU A 146 3.66 -9.54 8.70
C LEU A 146 4.43 -9.46 7.38
N ARG A 147 3.95 -8.67 6.42
CA ARG A 147 4.67 -8.42 5.16
C ARG A 147 6.03 -7.74 5.41
N GLU A 148 6.12 -6.93 6.47
CA GLU A 148 7.36 -6.31 6.89
C GLU A 148 8.37 -7.29 7.49
N MET A 149 7.93 -8.37 8.08
CA MET A 149 8.77 -9.44 8.62
C MET A 149 9.28 -10.40 7.53
N THR A 150 8.60 -10.49 6.38
CA THR A 150 9.05 -11.33 5.28
C THR A 150 10.36 -10.80 4.68
N ARG A 151 11.30 -11.72 4.42
CA ARG A 151 12.58 -11.40 3.76
C ARG A 151 12.52 -11.58 2.25
N THR A 152 11.50 -12.27 1.78
CA THR A 152 11.34 -12.71 0.40
C THR A 152 10.21 -11.95 -0.30
N ASP A 153 10.27 -11.93 -1.61
CA ASP A 153 9.20 -11.51 -2.51
C ASP A 153 8.30 -12.70 -2.79
N ASP A 154 7.00 -12.54 -2.52
CA ASP A 154 6.02 -13.66 -2.57
C ASP A 154 5.84 -14.25 -3.97
N LEU A 155 6.06 -13.46 -5.03
CA LEU A 155 5.89 -13.90 -6.41
C LEU A 155 7.10 -14.72 -6.88
N THR A 156 8.31 -14.25 -6.57
CA THR A 156 9.55 -14.79 -7.17
C THR A 156 10.36 -15.64 -6.21
N GLY A 157 10.09 -15.60 -4.90
CA GLY A 157 10.86 -16.28 -3.85
C GLY A 157 12.25 -15.69 -3.60
N LEU A 158 12.68 -14.70 -4.37
CA LEU A 158 13.93 -13.97 -4.13
C LEU A 158 13.82 -13.09 -2.90
N TYR A 159 14.94 -12.61 -2.37
CA TYR A 159 14.89 -11.60 -1.32
C TYR A 159 14.22 -10.30 -1.82
N ASN A 160 13.47 -9.64 -0.95
CA ASN A 160 12.77 -8.40 -1.27
C ASN A 160 13.65 -7.15 -1.09
N GLN A 161 13.16 -6.01 -1.55
CA GLN A 161 13.82 -4.71 -1.45
C GLN A 161 14.25 -4.34 -0.02
N ARG A 162 13.43 -4.68 0.99
CA ARG A 162 13.75 -4.36 2.39
C ARG A 162 14.97 -5.13 2.85
N HIS A 163 15.00 -6.42 2.57
CA HIS A 163 16.13 -7.28 2.91
C HIS A 163 17.40 -6.84 2.16
N PHE A 164 17.28 -6.35 0.91
CA PHE A 164 18.40 -5.77 0.17
C PHE A 164 19.08 -4.65 0.95
N HIS A 165 18.32 -3.67 1.48
CA HIS A 165 18.92 -2.55 2.21
C HIS A 165 19.62 -2.96 3.52
N ALA A 166 19.11 -3.98 4.20
CA ALA A 166 19.77 -4.53 5.37
C ALA A 166 21.08 -5.22 4.99
N ARG A 167 21.01 -6.15 4.04
CA ARG A 167 22.15 -6.95 3.59
C ARG A 167 23.24 -6.12 2.93
N LEU A 168 22.87 -5.10 2.16
CA LEU A 168 23.86 -4.21 1.52
C LEU A 168 24.81 -3.59 2.55
N ARG A 169 24.27 -3.09 3.68
CA ARG A 169 25.11 -2.51 4.75
C ARG A 169 26.02 -3.55 5.40
N GLU A 170 25.49 -4.73 5.66
CA GLU A 170 26.24 -5.83 6.26
C GLU A 170 27.37 -6.30 5.35
N GLU A 171 27.08 -6.52 4.04
CA GLU A 171 28.08 -6.99 3.09
C GLU A 171 29.16 -5.95 2.78
N ILE A 172 28.83 -4.66 2.76
CA ILE A 172 29.82 -3.58 2.65
C ILE A 172 30.75 -3.61 3.87
N ALA A 173 30.19 -3.69 5.09
CA ALA A 173 30.98 -3.74 6.30
C ALA A 173 31.87 -5.01 6.36
N ARG A 174 31.35 -6.15 5.90
CA ARG A 174 32.09 -7.42 5.80
C ARG A 174 33.23 -7.33 4.80
N ALA A 175 32.94 -6.87 3.58
CA ALA A 175 33.93 -6.72 2.52
C ALA A 175 35.08 -5.80 2.94
N ARG A 176 34.79 -4.70 3.63
CA ARG A 176 35.81 -3.78 4.17
C ARG A 176 36.67 -4.44 5.24
N ARG A 177 36.08 -5.20 6.18
CA ARG A 177 36.85 -5.89 7.21
C ARG A 177 37.75 -7.00 6.69
N GLN A 178 37.29 -7.73 5.67
CA GLN A 178 37.99 -8.87 5.11
C GLN A 178 38.92 -8.51 3.94
N GLY A 179 38.83 -7.28 3.42
CA GLY A 179 39.59 -6.87 2.22
C GLY A 179 39.11 -7.58 0.94
N GLU A 180 37.91 -8.21 0.98
CA GLU A 180 37.39 -8.97 -0.14
C GLU A 180 36.60 -8.09 -1.12
N PRO A 181 36.60 -8.45 -2.43
CA PRO A 181 35.80 -7.72 -3.40
C PRO A 181 34.32 -7.98 -3.17
N LEU A 182 33.50 -6.93 -3.29
CA LEU A 182 32.04 -7.01 -3.35
C LEU A 182 31.59 -6.39 -4.67
N SER A 183 30.79 -7.12 -5.43
CA SER A 183 30.18 -6.63 -6.67
C SER A 183 28.67 -6.62 -6.57
N MET A 184 28.04 -5.72 -7.34
CA MET A 184 26.60 -5.62 -7.52
C MET A 184 26.27 -5.70 -8.99
N VAL A 185 25.18 -6.41 -9.31
CA VAL A 185 24.54 -6.38 -10.63
C VAL A 185 23.12 -5.90 -10.47
N VAL A 186 22.72 -4.95 -11.30
CA VAL A 186 21.34 -4.49 -11.41
C VAL A 186 20.78 -4.90 -12.75
N PHE A 187 19.57 -5.44 -12.80
CA PHE A 187 18.85 -5.82 -14.01
C PHE A 187 17.52 -5.06 -14.09
N ASP A 188 17.10 -4.78 -15.32
CA ASP A 188 15.79 -4.23 -15.67
C ASP A 188 15.25 -5.00 -16.90
N LEU A 189 14.00 -5.44 -16.85
CA LEU A 189 13.38 -6.20 -17.94
C LEU A 189 12.79 -5.25 -18.98
N ASP A 190 13.52 -5.08 -20.10
CA ASP A 190 13.07 -4.25 -21.21
C ASP A 190 11.81 -4.84 -21.87
N GLY A 191 10.79 -4.02 -22.10
CA GLY A 191 9.54 -4.43 -22.74
C GLY A 191 8.51 -5.07 -21.80
N PHE A 192 8.82 -5.27 -20.52
CA PHE A 192 7.94 -5.94 -19.56
C PHE A 192 6.57 -5.26 -19.43
N LYS A 193 6.52 -3.94 -19.30
CA LYS A 193 5.25 -3.20 -19.25
C LYS A 193 4.38 -3.44 -20.49
N GLN A 194 4.99 -3.48 -21.68
CA GLN A 194 4.24 -3.72 -22.92
C GLN A 194 3.61 -5.10 -22.96
N VAL A 195 4.28 -6.11 -22.37
CA VAL A 195 3.71 -7.46 -22.26
C VAL A 195 2.55 -7.47 -21.29
N ASN A 196 2.66 -6.83 -20.11
CA ASN A 196 1.54 -6.68 -19.18
C ASN A 196 0.33 -6.02 -19.84
N ASP A 197 0.56 -4.90 -20.55
CA ASP A 197 -0.51 -4.15 -21.21
C ASP A 197 -1.20 -4.97 -22.33
N ARG A 198 -0.48 -5.90 -23.01
CA ARG A 198 -1.00 -6.69 -24.12
C ARG A 198 -1.53 -8.07 -23.73
N ARG A 199 -0.91 -8.75 -22.75
CA ARG A 199 -1.17 -10.16 -22.39
C ARG A 199 -1.67 -10.34 -20.95
N GLY A 200 -1.79 -9.24 -20.20
CA GLY A 200 -2.25 -9.24 -18.81
C GLY A 200 -1.17 -9.58 -17.79
N HIS A 201 -1.46 -9.29 -16.53
CA HIS A 201 -0.52 -9.43 -15.41
C HIS A 201 -0.07 -10.87 -15.16
N LEU A 202 -0.92 -11.86 -15.40
CA LEU A 202 -0.56 -13.29 -15.24
C LEU A 202 0.62 -13.73 -16.12
N GLU A 203 0.70 -13.18 -17.34
CA GLU A 203 1.86 -13.46 -18.21
C GLU A 203 3.11 -12.72 -17.70
N GLY A 204 2.94 -11.49 -17.22
CA GLY A 204 4.02 -10.77 -16.56
C GLY A 204 4.58 -11.51 -15.34
N ASP A 205 3.72 -12.08 -14.51
CA ASP A 205 4.12 -12.85 -13.33
C ASP A 205 4.94 -14.08 -13.72
N ARG A 206 4.54 -14.80 -14.77
CA ARG A 206 5.30 -15.94 -15.32
C ARG A 206 6.71 -15.52 -15.80
N ILE A 207 6.81 -14.36 -16.44
CA ILE A 207 8.08 -13.81 -16.90
C ILE A 207 8.99 -13.48 -15.73
N LEU A 208 8.45 -12.83 -14.67
CA LEU A 208 9.20 -12.51 -13.46
C LEU A 208 9.70 -13.76 -12.75
N GLN A 209 8.86 -14.79 -12.64
CA GLN A 209 9.23 -16.09 -12.06
C GLN A 209 10.30 -16.82 -12.89
N ALA A 210 10.18 -16.80 -14.21
CA ALA A 210 11.17 -17.40 -15.10
C ALA A 210 12.54 -16.70 -15.00
N PHE A 211 12.54 -15.35 -14.90
CA PHE A 211 13.77 -14.60 -14.72
C PHE A 211 14.40 -14.88 -13.35
N ALA A 212 13.59 -14.95 -12.29
CA ALA A 212 14.04 -15.26 -10.94
C ALA A 212 14.65 -16.68 -10.85
N SER A 213 14.03 -17.66 -11.51
CA SER A 213 14.58 -19.03 -11.61
C SER A 213 15.94 -19.03 -12.28
N ALA A 214 16.10 -18.35 -13.42
CA ALA A 214 17.38 -18.24 -14.12
C ALA A 214 18.46 -17.55 -13.25
N ILE A 215 18.08 -16.60 -12.40
CA ILE A 215 18.98 -16.01 -11.42
C ILE A 215 19.42 -17.09 -10.42
N CYS A 216 18.47 -17.79 -9.78
CA CYS A 216 18.77 -18.83 -8.77
C CYS A 216 19.70 -19.93 -9.31
N ASP A 217 19.48 -20.35 -10.56
CA ASP A 217 20.31 -21.37 -11.24
C ASP A 217 21.71 -20.86 -11.60
N SER A 218 21.89 -19.51 -11.59
CA SER A 218 23.13 -18.87 -12.01
C SER A 218 23.98 -18.36 -10.84
N VAL A 219 23.54 -18.45 -9.60
CA VAL A 219 24.22 -17.91 -8.42
C VAL A 219 24.69 -19.02 -7.48
N ARG A 220 25.68 -18.72 -6.62
CA ARG A 220 26.12 -19.62 -5.56
C ARG A 220 25.12 -19.58 -4.42
N ARG A 221 24.50 -20.71 -4.11
CA ARG A 221 23.57 -20.82 -2.97
C ARG A 221 24.27 -20.38 -1.67
N GLU A 222 23.52 -19.70 -0.80
CA GLU A 222 23.94 -19.21 0.52
C GLU A 222 25.08 -18.17 0.52
N VAL A 223 25.70 -17.88 -0.61
CA VAL A 223 26.78 -16.91 -0.74
C VAL A 223 26.31 -15.67 -1.49
N ASP A 224 25.75 -15.87 -2.69
CA ASP A 224 25.26 -14.80 -3.51
C ASP A 224 23.82 -14.44 -3.10
N LEU A 225 23.49 -13.16 -3.14
CA LEU A 225 22.24 -12.65 -2.60
C LEU A 225 21.41 -12.06 -3.73
N PRO A 226 20.41 -12.80 -4.25
CA PRO A 226 19.50 -12.34 -5.28
C PRO A 226 18.30 -11.63 -4.66
N PHE A 227 17.94 -10.48 -5.23
CA PHE A 227 16.80 -9.66 -4.78
C PHE A 227 15.90 -9.30 -5.96
N ARG A 228 14.59 -9.31 -5.73
CA ARG A 228 13.66 -8.51 -6.52
C ARG A 228 13.49 -7.16 -5.85
N TYR A 229 13.94 -6.10 -6.53
CA TYR A 229 13.91 -4.76 -5.95
C TYR A 229 12.54 -4.11 -6.05
N GLY A 230 11.82 -4.35 -7.14
CA GLY A 230 10.45 -3.88 -7.36
C GLY A 230 10.07 -3.97 -8.84
N GLY A 231 8.80 -4.16 -9.14
CA GLY A 231 8.33 -4.27 -10.52
C GLY A 231 9.12 -5.30 -11.31
N ASP A 232 9.86 -4.82 -12.31
CA ASP A 232 10.71 -5.56 -13.24
C ASP A 232 12.23 -5.40 -12.96
N GLU A 233 12.59 -4.86 -11.79
CA GLU A 233 13.98 -4.63 -11.39
C GLU A 233 14.50 -5.72 -10.43
N PHE A 234 15.69 -6.26 -10.73
CA PHE A 234 16.38 -7.27 -9.93
C PHE A 234 17.79 -6.82 -9.57
N VAL A 235 18.26 -7.23 -8.40
CA VAL A 235 19.60 -6.92 -7.93
C VAL A 235 20.30 -8.19 -7.45
N LEU A 236 21.60 -8.31 -7.74
CA LEU A 236 22.47 -9.32 -7.14
C LEU A 236 23.56 -8.63 -6.32
N LEU A 237 23.77 -9.05 -5.08
CA LEU A 237 24.99 -8.80 -4.33
C LEU A 237 25.86 -10.06 -4.38
N LEU A 238 27.13 -9.88 -4.77
CA LEU A 238 28.06 -10.97 -5.04
C LEU A 238 29.31 -10.79 -4.16
N PRO A 239 29.28 -11.29 -2.91
CA PRO A 239 30.43 -11.25 -2.00
C PRO A 239 31.61 -12.05 -2.55
N GLY A 240 32.85 -11.63 -2.28
CA GLY A 240 34.06 -12.27 -2.76
C GLY A 240 34.20 -12.31 -4.29
N THR A 241 33.47 -11.46 -5.01
CA THR A 241 33.38 -11.53 -6.47
C THR A 241 33.84 -10.21 -7.13
N THR A 242 34.77 -10.32 -8.07
CA THR A 242 35.25 -9.15 -8.86
C THR A 242 34.21 -8.74 -9.91
N ALA A 243 34.25 -7.49 -10.38
CA ALA A 243 33.35 -6.98 -11.40
C ALA A 243 33.37 -7.81 -12.70
N VAL A 244 34.54 -8.32 -13.10
CA VAL A 244 34.69 -9.20 -14.27
C VAL A 244 33.93 -10.52 -14.10
N ARG A 245 34.03 -11.14 -12.92
CA ARG A 245 33.29 -12.37 -12.60
C ARG A 245 31.80 -12.08 -12.48
N ALA A 246 31.40 -10.97 -11.87
CA ALA A 246 30.01 -10.54 -11.77
C ALA A 246 29.37 -10.33 -13.16
N ALA A 247 30.11 -9.72 -14.11
CA ALA A 247 29.66 -9.57 -15.50
C ALA A 247 29.45 -10.92 -16.21
N ARG A 248 30.25 -11.95 -15.88
CA ARG A 248 30.04 -13.32 -16.42
C ARG A 248 28.76 -13.93 -15.86
N VAL A 249 28.47 -13.76 -14.58
CA VAL A 249 27.21 -14.19 -13.97
C VAL A 249 26.02 -13.51 -14.65
N ALA A 250 26.08 -12.17 -14.81
CA ALA A 250 25.02 -11.42 -15.49
C ALA A 250 24.76 -11.91 -16.92
N ARG A 251 25.84 -12.16 -17.71
CA ARG A 251 25.68 -12.71 -19.07
C ARG A 251 25.05 -14.09 -19.06
N ARG A 252 25.42 -14.97 -18.13
CA ARG A 252 24.85 -16.32 -18.00
C ARG A 252 23.34 -16.25 -17.76
N ILE A 253 22.89 -15.37 -16.86
CA ILE A 253 21.46 -15.15 -16.58
C ILE A 253 20.74 -14.65 -17.83
N VAL A 254 21.28 -13.64 -18.52
CA VAL A 254 20.66 -13.08 -19.74
C VAL A 254 20.62 -14.12 -20.86
N THR A 255 21.65 -14.97 -20.98
CA THR A 255 21.65 -16.06 -21.96
C THR A 255 20.61 -17.12 -21.63
N ALA A 256 20.46 -17.50 -20.35
CA ALA A 256 19.43 -18.44 -19.91
C ALA A 256 18.01 -17.91 -20.15
N THR A 257 17.82 -16.59 -20.04
CA THR A 257 16.53 -15.93 -20.28
C THR A 257 16.30 -15.48 -21.72
N ALA A 258 17.20 -15.82 -22.65
CA ALA A 258 17.04 -15.50 -24.09
C ALA A 258 15.68 -15.92 -24.70
N PRO A 259 15.04 -17.03 -24.28
CA PRO A 259 13.70 -17.39 -24.77
C PRO A 259 12.63 -16.33 -24.50
N LEU A 260 12.76 -15.47 -23.47
CA LEU A 260 11.83 -14.38 -23.18
C LEU A 260 11.79 -13.32 -24.29
N ALA A 261 12.83 -13.23 -25.13
CA ALA A 261 12.83 -12.36 -26.29
C ALA A 261 11.71 -12.70 -27.31
N LYS A 262 11.26 -13.98 -27.36
CA LYS A 262 10.15 -14.40 -28.21
C LYS A 262 8.82 -13.75 -27.83
N VAL A 263 8.67 -13.39 -26.56
CA VAL A 263 7.50 -12.67 -26.05
C VAL A 263 7.71 -11.17 -25.93
N GLY A 264 8.88 -10.66 -26.40
CA GLY A 264 9.20 -9.23 -26.45
C GLY A 264 9.89 -8.69 -25.19
N VAL A 265 10.39 -9.59 -24.31
CA VAL A 265 11.12 -9.18 -23.10
C VAL A 265 12.60 -9.52 -23.22
N THR A 266 13.46 -8.54 -22.94
CA THR A 266 14.91 -8.73 -22.81
C THR A 266 15.37 -8.11 -21.49
N ALA A 267 16.63 -8.34 -21.09
CA ALA A 267 17.15 -7.76 -19.86
C ALA A 267 18.36 -6.84 -20.16
N SER A 268 18.27 -5.61 -19.66
CA SER A 268 19.42 -4.70 -19.55
C SER A 268 20.05 -4.84 -18.17
N TRP A 269 21.37 -4.75 -18.08
CA TRP A 269 22.07 -4.93 -16.82
C TRP A 269 23.30 -4.03 -16.70
N GLY A 270 23.67 -3.74 -15.45
CA GLY A 270 24.88 -2.99 -15.12
C GLY A 270 25.59 -3.60 -13.94
N VAL A 271 26.92 -3.52 -13.94
CA VAL A 271 27.78 -4.04 -12.87
C VAL A 271 28.56 -2.90 -12.24
N SER A 272 28.68 -2.96 -10.93
CA SER A 272 29.63 -2.13 -10.17
C SER A 272 30.44 -3.01 -9.22
N ARG A 273 31.59 -2.48 -8.81
CA ARG A 273 32.40 -2.98 -7.69
C ARG A 273 32.28 -1.97 -6.55
N LEU A 274 32.28 -2.46 -5.31
CA LEU A 274 32.33 -1.60 -4.13
C LEU A 274 33.53 -0.64 -4.27
N PRO A 275 33.33 0.69 -4.24
CA PRO A 275 34.42 1.65 -4.30
C PRO A 275 35.29 1.59 -3.03
N ALA A 276 36.52 2.05 -3.13
CA ALA A 276 37.46 2.11 -1.98
C ALA A 276 36.90 2.97 -0.84
N SER A 277 36.10 3.99 -1.16
CA SER A 277 35.37 4.81 -0.18
C SER A 277 34.40 4.00 0.68
N GLY A 278 33.92 2.87 0.17
CA GLY A 278 32.86 2.08 0.80
C GLY A 278 31.50 2.79 0.79
N ASP A 279 31.30 3.83 -0.04
CA ASP A 279 30.03 4.55 -0.14
C ASP A 279 29.01 3.71 -0.87
N ALA A 280 27.98 3.30 -0.14
CA ALA A 280 26.89 2.49 -0.66
C ALA A 280 26.07 3.21 -1.75
N SER A 281 25.94 4.53 -1.67
CA SER A 281 25.23 5.32 -2.70
C SER A 281 26.01 5.40 -4.00
N GLU A 282 27.32 5.52 -3.92
CA GLU A 282 28.21 5.48 -5.08
C GLU A 282 28.16 4.09 -5.73
N PHE A 283 28.21 3.03 -4.91
CA PHE A 283 28.15 1.65 -5.35
C PHE A 283 26.85 1.33 -6.14
N VAL A 284 25.70 1.72 -5.59
CA VAL A 284 24.38 1.55 -6.24
C VAL A 284 24.29 2.38 -7.51
N ARG A 285 24.67 3.67 -7.47
CA ARG A 285 24.61 4.57 -8.64
C ARG A 285 25.49 4.12 -9.79
N ALA A 286 26.65 3.53 -9.48
CA ALA A 286 27.56 3.03 -10.52
C ALA A 286 26.95 1.85 -11.30
N ALA A 287 26.28 0.90 -10.60
CA ALA A 287 25.58 -0.21 -11.23
C ALA A 287 24.41 0.28 -12.10
N ASP A 288 23.58 1.19 -11.54
CA ASP A 288 22.44 1.78 -12.24
C ASP A 288 22.87 2.53 -13.50
N SER A 289 23.93 3.35 -13.40
CA SER A 289 24.47 4.10 -14.55
C SER A 289 25.00 3.17 -15.65
N ALA A 290 25.63 2.05 -15.27
CA ALA A 290 26.13 1.07 -16.23
C ALA A 290 24.95 0.35 -16.94
N MET A 291 23.88 -0.01 -16.21
CA MET A 291 22.69 -0.61 -16.78
C MET A 291 21.98 0.36 -17.74
N TYR A 292 21.82 1.63 -17.34
CA TYR A 292 21.19 2.65 -18.19
C TYR A 292 21.95 2.88 -19.50
N LYS A 293 23.29 2.88 -19.47
CA LYS A 293 24.12 2.96 -20.69
C LYS A 293 23.83 1.79 -21.65
N MET A 294 23.69 0.58 -21.13
CA MET A 294 23.31 -0.59 -21.93
C MET A 294 21.92 -0.43 -22.54
N LYS A 295 20.92 -0.03 -21.71
CA LYS A 295 19.54 0.20 -22.16
C LYS A 295 19.47 1.26 -23.26
N SER A 296 20.17 2.37 -23.11
CA SER A 296 20.23 3.46 -24.09
C SER A 296 20.91 3.03 -25.41
N SER A 297 21.97 2.22 -25.36
CA SER A 297 22.65 1.73 -26.54
C SER A 297 21.80 0.74 -27.36
N ARG A 298 20.94 -0.03 -26.70
CA ARG A 298 19.96 -0.92 -27.35
C ARG A 298 18.81 -0.14 -27.98
N ALA A 299 18.25 0.85 -27.26
CA ALA A 299 17.20 1.73 -27.78
C ALA A 299 17.67 2.54 -29.00
N GLY A 300 18.91 2.99 -29.03
CA GLY A 300 19.50 3.68 -30.16
C GLY A 300 19.68 2.81 -31.42
N ARG A 301 19.78 1.48 -31.27
CA ARG A 301 19.79 0.50 -32.37
C ARG A 301 18.39 0.11 -32.86
N ALA A 302 17.35 0.31 -32.05
CA ALA A 302 15.97 -0.05 -32.34
C ALA A 302 15.10 1.09 -32.88
N GLY A 303 15.67 2.28 -33.14
CA GLY A 303 14.94 3.44 -33.64
C GLY A 303 14.48 4.40 -32.50
N ARG A 304 14.83 5.67 -32.66
CA ARG A 304 14.62 6.81 -31.76
C ARG A 304 13.14 6.94 -31.33
N ALA A 305 12.80 6.49 -30.14
CA ALA A 305 11.60 6.92 -29.45
C ALA A 305 11.91 7.10 -27.96
N GLY A 306 12.09 8.35 -27.56
CA GLY A 306 11.75 8.92 -26.25
C GLY A 306 12.26 8.24 -24.98
N ALA A 307 13.54 7.91 -24.84
CA ALA A 307 14.10 7.51 -23.56
C ALA A 307 14.37 8.76 -22.69
N ARG A 308 13.39 9.18 -21.88
CA ARG A 308 13.64 10.16 -20.81
C ARG A 308 14.55 9.50 -19.75
N ARG A 309 15.61 10.23 -19.33
CA ARG A 309 16.48 9.89 -18.19
C ARG A 309 15.63 9.75 -16.91
N ARG A 310 15.18 8.54 -16.62
CA ARG A 310 14.67 8.17 -15.28
C ARG A 310 15.65 7.14 -14.76
N GLY A 311 16.41 7.47 -13.67
CA GLY A 311 17.18 6.49 -12.91
C GLY A 311 16.24 5.40 -12.40
N THR A 312 16.77 4.18 -12.16
CA THR A 312 15.98 3.08 -11.61
C THR A 312 15.42 3.43 -10.24
N ASP A 313 14.40 2.72 -9.83
CA ASP A 313 13.85 2.85 -8.48
C ASP A 313 14.89 2.46 -7.42
N VAL A 314 15.86 1.60 -7.75
CA VAL A 314 16.99 1.23 -6.88
C VAL A 314 17.80 2.47 -6.46
N ALA A 315 18.28 3.24 -7.42
CA ALA A 315 19.09 4.43 -7.12
C ALA A 315 18.29 5.55 -6.45
N ARG A 316 17.02 5.73 -6.86
CA ARG A 316 16.11 6.74 -6.30
C ARG A 316 15.71 6.43 -4.86
N ALA A 317 15.28 5.20 -4.59
CA ALA A 317 14.84 4.79 -3.26
C ALA A 317 16.01 4.80 -2.27
N TYR A 318 17.21 4.42 -2.72
CA TYR A 318 18.39 4.49 -1.88
C TYR A 318 18.75 5.93 -1.50
N SER A 319 18.71 6.86 -2.45
CA SER A 319 18.96 8.30 -2.21
C SER A 319 17.91 8.93 -1.29
N LYS A 320 16.62 8.61 -1.48
CA LYS A 320 15.51 9.14 -0.67
C LYS A 320 15.56 8.68 0.80
N ARG A 321 15.94 7.43 1.05
CA ARG A 321 16.08 6.91 2.44
C ARG A 321 17.24 7.56 3.20
N ARG A 322 18.32 7.93 2.52
CA ARG A 322 19.45 8.64 3.15
C ARG A 322 19.04 10.03 3.61
N SER A 323 18.25 10.78 2.85
CA SER A 323 17.76 12.11 3.24
C SER A 323 16.84 12.08 4.46
N LEU A 324 16.05 11.00 4.64
CA LEU A 324 15.19 10.81 5.81
C LEU A 324 15.97 10.41 7.07
N SER A 325 17.08 9.67 6.94
CA SER A 325 17.91 9.25 8.09
C SER A 325 18.82 10.35 8.62
N THR A 326 19.22 11.31 7.80
CA THR A 326 20.02 12.48 8.21
C THR A 326 19.16 13.55 8.90
N SER A 327 17.93 13.76 8.45
CA SER A 327 17.01 14.73 9.08
C SER A 327 16.50 14.31 10.47
N GLY A 328 16.57 13.01 10.80
CA GLY A 328 16.21 12.47 12.11
C GLY A 328 17.32 12.61 13.17
N ARG A 329 18.60 12.71 12.76
CA ARG A 329 19.74 12.86 13.69
C ARG A 329 19.99 14.30 14.10
N GLU A 330 19.64 15.28 13.29
CA GLU A 330 19.83 16.71 13.62
C GLU A 330 18.79 17.26 14.62
N ARG A 331 17.68 16.57 14.88
CA ARG A 331 16.68 16.99 15.86
C ARG A 331 16.93 16.51 17.30
N LEU A 332 17.97 15.69 17.55
CA LEU A 332 18.30 15.13 18.87
C LEU A 332 19.56 15.72 19.51
N SER A 333 20.17 16.74 18.91
CA SER A 333 21.37 17.39 19.45
C SER A 333 21.17 18.89 19.62
N SER A 334 20.26 19.30 20.48
CA SER A 334 20.25 20.66 21.05
C SER A 334 20.57 20.53 22.54
N PRO A 335 21.72 21.04 23.02
CA PRO A 335 22.02 21.04 24.45
C PRO A 335 21.20 22.13 25.15
N HIS A 336 20.56 21.75 26.24
CA HIS A 336 19.99 22.70 27.20
C HIS A 336 21.09 23.64 27.72
N GLY A 337 20.95 24.92 27.40
CA GLY A 337 21.71 25.98 27.94
C GLY A 337 21.38 26.19 29.42
N ALA A 338 22.36 26.06 30.26
CA ALA A 338 22.31 26.39 31.66
C ALA A 338 22.10 27.90 31.83
N GLY A 339 21.03 28.28 32.46
CA GLY A 339 20.80 29.64 32.98
C GLY A 339 21.46 29.79 34.33
N ALA A 340 22.44 30.65 34.40
CA ALA A 340 23.11 31.03 35.64
C ALA A 340 22.20 32.01 36.44
N HIS A 341 22.03 31.70 37.71
CA HIS A 341 21.59 32.64 38.74
C HIS A 341 22.66 33.70 39.05
N HIS A 342 22.26 34.95 39.07
CA HIS A 342 22.83 35.95 39.99
C HIS A 342 21.79 36.93 40.45
N ARG A 343 21.62 36.97 41.80
CA ARG A 343 21.05 37.97 42.74
C ARG A 343 19.58 38.26 42.66
#